data_03a48bb7feee9c48898c12b5e1b796bc
#
_entry.id   03a48bb7feee9c48898c12b5e1b796bc
#
_cell.length_a   1.000
_cell.length_b   1.000
_cell.length_c   1.000
_cell.angle_alpha   90.00
_cell.angle_beta   90.00
_cell.angle_gamma   90.00
#
_symmetry.space_group_name_H-M   'P 1'
#
loop_
_entity.id
_entity.type
_entity.pdbx_description
1 polymer ?
#
loop_
_entity_poly.entity_id
_entity_poly.type
_entity_poly.pdbx_seq_one_letter_code
_entity_poly.pdbx_strand_id
1 'polypeptide(L)'
;KRQFNPAPAGVRTLRFAGQEVPFGTQLLFRCAEMPEFCLAAEVCEDLWAPLPPSTHHALAGATVIANLSASDEKADYRRALVCQQSARLLCTYLYADAGHGESTTDMVFAAHDLICENGALLAEAKPFGPGCACTELDLGRMVSERCRSTTFQPESAGYETVVFHLPLREVPLTRPVSPTPFVPAGDAARAERCELILAMQADGLAKRIAHAHAKTAVIGISGG
;
A
#
# COMPACT_ATOMS: atom_id res chain seq x y z
N LYS A 1 -15.58 -16.63 -6.27
CA LYS A 1 -15.64 -16.82 -7.75
C LYS A 1 -16.50 -17.99 -8.24
N ARG A 2 -17.32 -18.59 -7.37
CA ARG A 2 -18.18 -19.74 -7.78
C ARG A 2 -19.22 -19.38 -8.85
N GLN A 3 -19.62 -18.13 -8.92
CA GLN A 3 -20.71 -17.66 -9.78
C GLN A 3 -20.21 -16.79 -10.96
N PHE A 4 -18.91 -16.63 -11.10
CA PHE A 4 -18.32 -15.75 -12.10
C PHE A 4 -17.23 -16.48 -12.88
N ASN A 5 -17.19 -16.25 -14.16
CA ASN A 5 -16.09 -16.69 -15.01
C ASN A 5 -14.90 -15.71 -14.86
N PRO A 6 -13.66 -16.19 -15.05
CA PRO A 6 -12.53 -15.29 -15.17
C PRO A 6 -12.72 -14.36 -16.37
N ALA A 7 -12.16 -13.14 -16.27
CA ALA A 7 -12.16 -12.23 -17.41
C ALA A 7 -11.44 -12.84 -18.61
N PRO A 8 -11.84 -12.49 -19.83
CA PRO A 8 -11.11 -12.90 -21.03
C PRO A 8 -9.67 -12.37 -20.98
N ALA A 9 -8.76 -13.06 -21.63
CA ALA A 9 -7.38 -12.62 -21.75
C ALA A 9 -7.31 -11.29 -22.53
N GLY A 10 -6.47 -10.38 -22.05
CA GLY A 10 -6.26 -9.05 -22.62
C GLY A 10 -7.43 -8.08 -22.38
N VAL A 11 -7.29 -6.89 -22.93
CA VAL A 11 -8.32 -5.85 -22.88
C VAL A 11 -9.12 -5.89 -24.19
N ARG A 12 -10.43 -5.78 -24.09
CA ARG A 12 -11.38 -5.76 -25.22
C ARG A 12 -12.24 -4.51 -25.12
N THR A 13 -12.79 -4.08 -26.24
CA THR A 13 -13.81 -3.03 -26.24
C THR A 13 -15.19 -3.64 -26.05
N LEU A 14 -15.94 -3.08 -25.12
CA LEU A 14 -17.33 -3.45 -24.84
C LEU A 14 -18.23 -2.22 -25.03
N ARG A 15 -19.35 -2.40 -25.70
CA ARG A 15 -20.38 -1.36 -25.74
C ARG A 15 -21.28 -1.47 -24.50
N PHE A 16 -21.22 -0.49 -23.63
CA PHE A 16 -22.00 -0.45 -22.40
C PHE A 16 -22.65 0.94 -22.22
N ALA A 17 -23.92 0.98 -21.90
CA ALA A 17 -24.70 2.22 -21.72
C ALA A 17 -24.52 3.25 -22.86
N GLY A 18 -24.43 2.76 -24.12
CA GLY A 18 -24.26 3.61 -25.30
C GLY A 18 -22.82 4.11 -25.56
N GLN A 19 -21.86 3.73 -24.72
CA GLN A 19 -20.45 4.09 -24.84
C GLN A 19 -19.60 2.85 -25.19
N GLU A 20 -18.49 3.07 -25.86
CA GLU A 20 -17.44 2.07 -26.01
C GLU A 20 -16.45 2.22 -24.87
N VAL A 21 -16.28 1.15 -24.08
CA VAL A 21 -15.43 1.14 -22.88
C VAL A 21 -14.46 -0.02 -22.95
N PRO A 22 -13.23 0.13 -22.43
CA PRO A 22 -12.31 -0.99 -22.28
C PRO A 22 -12.85 -1.96 -21.23
N PHE A 23 -12.69 -3.24 -21.49
CA PHE A 23 -13.12 -4.33 -20.62
C PHE A 23 -12.01 -5.35 -20.47
N GLY A 24 -11.57 -5.55 -19.24
CA GLY A 24 -10.49 -6.48 -18.91
C GLY A 24 -9.99 -6.28 -17.49
N THR A 25 -9.02 -7.10 -17.10
CA THR A 25 -8.36 -7.00 -15.78
C THR A 25 -7.03 -6.23 -15.82
N GLN A 26 -6.49 -5.99 -17.01
CA GLN A 26 -5.22 -5.29 -17.20
C GLN A 26 -5.46 -3.83 -17.57
N LEU A 27 -6.18 -3.12 -16.70
CA LEU A 27 -6.54 -1.72 -16.89
C LEU A 27 -5.88 -0.84 -15.82
N LEU A 28 -5.31 0.27 -16.27
CA LEU A 28 -4.84 1.35 -15.43
C LEU A 28 -5.67 2.61 -15.70
N PHE A 29 -6.01 3.34 -14.65
CA PHE A 29 -6.71 4.62 -14.75
C PHE A 29 -5.76 5.71 -14.26
N ARG A 30 -5.29 6.55 -15.17
CA ARG A 30 -4.27 7.57 -14.90
C ARG A 30 -4.84 8.97 -15.00
N CYS A 31 -4.60 9.77 -13.97
CA CYS A 31 -4.96 11.17 -13.98
C CYS A 31 -4.01 11.97 -14.90
N ALA A 32 -4.57 12.75 -15.81
CA ALA A 32 -3.79 13.56 -16.75
C ALA A 32 -3.02 14.69 -16.05
N GLU A 33 -3.65 15.34 -15.07
CA GLU A 33 -3.11 16.48 -14.33
C GLU A 33 -2.15 16.08 -13.22
N MET A 34 -2.22 14.82 -12.76
CA MET A 34 -1.36 14.24 -11.73
C MET A 34 -0.98 12.82 -12.15
N PRO A 35 0.02 12.65 -13.02
CA PRO A 35 0.41 11.33 -13.56
C PRO A 35 0.81 10.30 -12.51
N GLU A 36 1.24 10.76 -11.32
CA GLU A 36 1.51 9.92 -10.15
C GLU A 36 0.23 9.26 -9.62
N PHE A 37 -0.93 9.81 -9.90
CA PHE A 37 -2.21 9.17 -9.57
C PHE A 37 -2.60 8.19 -10.68
N CYS A 38 -2.23 6.95 -10.46
CA CYS A 38 -2.55 5.83 -11.33
C CYS A 38 -3.24 4.74 -10.51
N LEU A 39 -4.53 4.53 -10.79
CA LEU A 39 -5.39 3.58 -10.08
C LEU A 39 -5.50 2.27 -10.86
N ALA A 40 -5.52 1.16 -10.14
CA ALA A 40 -5.99 -0.13 -10.64
C ALA A 40 -6.90 -0.79 -9.60
N ALA A 41 -7.74 -1.71 -10.05
CA ALA A 41 -8.70 -2.38 -9.18
C ALA A 41 -8.50 -3.90 -9.16
N GLU A 42 -8.71 -4.50 -8.00
CA GLU A 42 -8.89 -5.93 -7.83
C GLU A 42 -10.14 -6.21 -6.97
N VAL A 43 -10.59 -7.44 -6.91
CA VAL A 43 -11.89 -7.75 -6.30
C VAL A 43 -11.74 -8.78 -5.18
N CYS A 44 -12.06 -8.35 -3.97
CA CYS A 44 -12.31 -9.20 -2.81
C CYS A 44 -11.19 -10.23 -2.58
N GLU A 45 -11.48 -11.51 -2.86
CA GLU A 45 -10.59 -12.65 -2.64
C GLU A 45 -9.28 -12.60 -3.46
N ASP A 46 -9.17 -11.70 -4.43
CA ASP A 46 -7.95 -11.51 -5.20
C ASP A 46 -6.75 -11.17 -4.30
N LEU A 47 -6.98 -10.40 -3.23
CA LEU A 47 -5.95 -10.08 -2.23
C LEU A 47 -5.40 -11.31 -1.50
N TRP A 48 -6.23 -12.35 -1.32
CA TRP A 48 -5.85 -13.58 -0.62
C TRP A 48 -5.08 -14.57 -1.49
N ALA A 49 -5.01 -14.32 -2.80
CA ALA A 49 -4.28 -15.18 -3.72
C ALA A 49 -2.77 -15.17 -3.41
N PRO A 50 -2.04 -16.27 -3.63
CA PRO A 50 -0.59 -16.31 -3.48
C PRO A 50 0.13 -15.28 -4.34
N LEU A 51 -0.42 -14.95 -5.51
CA LEU A 51 0.00 -13.88 -6.40
C LEU A 51 -1.22 -13.00 -6.70
N PRO A 52 -1.46 -11.95 -5.90
CA PRO A 52 -2.59 -11.06 -6.12
C PRO A 52 -2.44 -10.26 -7.42
N PRO A 53 -3.54 -9.95 -8.13
CA PRO A 53 -3.50 -9.07 -9.31
C PRO A 53 -2.84 -7.71 -9.06
N SER A 54 -3.00 -7.17 -7.85
CA SER A 54 -2.34 -5.92 -7.42
C SER A 54 -0.82 -5.95 -7.60
N THR A 55 -0.18 -7.10 -7.55
CA THR A 55 1.27 -7.23 -7.82
C THR A 55 1.57 -6.80 -9.26
N HIS A 56 0.86 -7.35 -10.22
CA HIS A 56 1.01 -6.97 -11.63
C HIS A 56 0.59 -5.53 -11.89
N HIS A 57 -0.51 -5.08 -11.26
CA HIS A 57 -0.97 -3.69 -11.38
C HIS A 57 0.07 -2.68 -10.92
N ALA A 58 0.72 -2.94 -9.78
CA ALA A 58 1.76 -2.07 -9.26
C ALA A 58 3.00 -2.04 -10.16
N LEU A 59 3.44 -3.21 -10.67
CA LEU A 59 4.55 -3.31 -11.63
C LEU A 59 4.22 -2.60 -12.95
N ALA A 60 2.95 -2.63 -13.37
CA ALA A 60 2.48 -1.90 -14.56
C ALA A 60 2.37 -0.38 -14.34
N GLY A 61 2.50 0.10 -13.11
CA GLY A 61 2.57 1.53 -12.80
C GLY A 61 1.44 2.05 -11.90
N ALA A 62 0.52 1.21 -11.42
CA ALA A 62 -0.48 1.65 -10.46
C ALA A 62 0.16 2.07 -9.14
N THR A 63 -0.11 3.28 -8.68
CA THR A 63 0.31 3.80 -7.37
C THR A 63 -0.78 3.67 -6.32
N VAL A 64 -2.01 3.48 -6.77
CA VAL A 64 -3.18 3.24 -5.93
C VAL A 64 -3.86 1.95 -6.39
N ILE A 65 -4.05 1.03 -5.47
CA ILE A 65 -4.81 -0.21 -5.68
C ILE A 65 -6.12 -0.08 -4.91
N ALA A 66 -7.24 -0.29 -5.58
CA ALA A 66 -8.56 -0.37 -4.97
C ALA A 66 -9.05 -1.82 -4.97
N ASN A 67 -9.34 -2.36 -3.80
CA ASN A 67 -9.98 -3.66 -3.64
C ASN A 67 -11.44 -3.46 -3.23
N LEU A 68 -12.35 -3.92 -4.07
CA LEU A 68 -13.79 -3.89 -3.81
C LEU A 68 -14.19 -5.22 -3.19
N SER A 69 -14.55 -5.21 -1.93
CA SER A 69 -14.75 -6.41 -1.13
C SER A 69 -16.14 -6.51 -0.52
N ALA A 70 -16.54 -7.71 -0.21
CA ALA A 70 -17.68 -8.06 0.62
C ALA A 70 -17.23 -9.18 1.56
N SER A 71 -16.71 -8.81 2.71
CA SER A 71 -16.06 -9.71 3.67
C SER A 71 -16.73 -9.72 5.02
N ASP A 72 -16.65 -10.89 5.66
CA ASP A 72 -17.03 -11.09 7.06
C ASP A 72 -15.94 -10.58 8.03
N GLU A 73 -16.07 -10.91 9.34
CA GLU A 73 -15.11 -10.55 10.37
C GLU A 73 -13.78 -11.31 10.17
N LYS A 74 -12.68 -10.58 9.98
CA LYS A 74 -11.26 -11.01 9.98
C LYS A 74 -10.38 -9.78 10.14
N ALA A 75 -10.73 -8.85 11.02
CA ALA A 75 -10.15 -7.51 11.07
C ALA A 75 -8.63 -7.49 11.15
N ASP A 76 -8.02 -8.24 12.07
CA ASP A 76 -6.57 -8.24 12.27
C ASP A 76 -5.81 -8.85 11.09
N TYR A 77 -6.31 -9.97 10.56
CA TYR A 77 -5.73 -10.61 9.39
C TYR A 77 -5.83 -9.71 8.15
N ARG A 78 -6.99 -9.08 7.94
CA ARG A 78 -7.22 -8.14 6.84
C ARG A 78 -6.28 -6.93 6.94
N ARG A 79 -6.17 -6.32 8.12
CA ARG A 79 -5.28 -5.20 8.36
C ARG A 79 -3.82 -5.55 8.05
N ALA A 80 -3.35 -6.68 8.57
CA ALA A 80 -1.99 -7.14 8.32
C ALA A 80 -1.73 -7.35 6.83
N LEU A 81 -2.67 -7.99 6.12
CA LEU A 81 -2.52 -8.31 4.71
C LEU A 81 -2.54 -7.05 3.83
N VAL A 82 -3.48 -6.13 4.05
CA VAL A 82 -3.58 -4.86 3.31
C VAL A 82 -2.33 -4.02 3.51
N CYS A 83 -1.88 -3.85 4.75
CA CYS A 83 -0.68 -3.06 5.04
C CYS A 83 0.59 -3.71 4.45
N GLN A 84 0.75 -5.01 4.55
CA GLN A 84 1.91 -5.70 3.97
C GLN A 84 1.91 -5.65 2.45
N GLN A 85 0.75 -5.79 1.81
CA GLN A 85 0.65 -5.67 0.35
C GLN A 85 0.99 -4.26 -0.11
N SER A 86 0.51 -3.23 0.59
CA SER A 86 0.86 -1.83 0.31
C SER A 86 2.38 -1.57 0.45
N ALA A 87 3.02 -2.14 1.48
CA ALA A 87 4.46 -2.03 1.70
C ALA A 87 5.27 -2.70 0.59
N ARG A 88 4.91 -3.95 0.27
CA ARG A 88 5.60 -4.74 -0.76
C ARG A 88 5.56 -4.08 -2.12
N LEU A 89 4.43 -3.47 -2.46
CA LEU A 89 4.18 -2.88 -3.77
C LEU A 89 4.55 -1.39 -3.83
N LEU A 90 5.00 -0.79 -2.73
CA LEU A 90 5.27 0.65 -2.64
C LEU A 90 4.11 1.45 -3.21
N CYS A 91 2.91 1.21 -2.70
CA CYS A 91 1.67 1.81 -3.19
C CYS A 91 0.74 2.19 -2.04
N THR A 92 -0.30 2.95 -2.36
CA THR A 92 -1.49 3.04 -1.52
C THR A 92 -2.41 1.87 -1.84
N TYR A 93 -2.93 1.23 -0.80
CA TYR A 93 -3.93 0.19 -0.93
C TYR A 93 -5.21 0.61 -0.22
N LEU A 94 -6.29 0.70 -1.00
CA LEU A 94 -7.64 1.03 -0.55
C LEU A 94 -8.43 -0.27 -0.49
N TYR A 95 -8.87 -0.65 0.69
CA TYR A 95 -9.77 -1.78 0.88
C TYR A 95 -11.15 -1.24 1.23
N ALA A 96 -12.10 -1.38 0.32
CA ALA A 96 -13.48 -0.94 0.47
C ALA A 96 -14.37 -2.17 0.70
N ASP A 97 -14.92 -2.30 1.87
CA ASP A 97 -15.73 -3.44 2.28
C ASP A 97 -17.23 -3.12 2.25
N ALA A 98 -18.04 -4.08 1.87
CA ALA A 98 -19.49 -3.93 1.88
C ALA A 98 -20.01 -3.52 3.26
N GLY A 99 -20.91 -2.56 3.28
CA GLY A 99 -21.30 -1.84 4.47
C GLY A 99 -22.58 -2.33 5.13
N HIS A 100 -23.03 -1.51 6.06
CA HIS A 100 -24.27 -1.75 6.80
C HIS A 100 -25.47 -1.81 5.85
N GLY A 101 -26.26 -2.84 5.98
CA GLY A 101 -27.48 -3.05 5.17
C GLY A 101 -27.24 -3.76 3.82
N GLU A 102 -26.01 -4.05 3.45
CA GLU A 102 -25.67 -4.80 2.24
C GLU A 102 -25.62 -6.33 2.50
N SER A 103 -26.08 -6.76 3.66
CA SER A 103 -26.17 -8.18 4.01
C SER A 103 -27.08 -8.93 3.06
N THR A 104 -26.64 -10.13 2.68
CA THR A 104 -27.48 -11.13 2.03
C THR A 104 -28.13 -12.03 3.07
N THR A 105 -28.75 -13.15 2.65
CA THR A 105 -29.46 -14.07 3.54
C THR A 105 -28.60 -14.67 4.64
N ASP A 106 -27.32 -14.94 4.37
CA ASP A 106 -26.46 -15.75 5.24
C ASP A 106 -25.24 -15.02 5.78
N MET A 107 -24.88 -13.85 5.20
CA MET A 107 -23.66 -13.15 5.55
C MET A 107 -23.93 -11.73 6.04
N VAL A 108 -23.18 -11.35 7.08
CA VAL A 108 -23.11 -9.97 7.58
C VAL A 108 -21.71 -9.44 7.24
N PHE A 109 -21.66 -8.39 6.46
CA PHE A 109 -20.41 -7.78 6.04
C PHE A 109 -19.85 -6.83 7.08
N ALA A 110 -18.53 -6.77 7.18
CA ALA A 110 -17.85 -6.08 8.28
C ALA A 110 -17.86 -4.56 8.16
N ALA A 111 -18.07 -4.00 6.96
CA ALA A 111 -17.90 -2.56 6.70
C ALA A 111 -16.51 -2.05 7.16
N HIS A 112 -15.47 -2.86 7.00
CA HIS A 112 -14.16 -2.60 7.55
C HIS A 112 -13.24 -2.03 6.47
N ASP A 113 -13.41 -0.75 6.18
CA ASP A 113 -12.58 -0.03 5.19
C ASP A 113 -11.20 0.28 5.77
N LEU A 114 -10.17 0.13 4.93
CA LEU A 114 -8.77 0.39 5.28
C LEU A 114 -8.08 1.20 4.19
N ILE A 115 -7.26 2.14 4.60
CA ILE A 115 -6.33 2.85 3.72
C ILE A 115 -4.92 2.67 4.27
N CYS A 116 -4.09 1.93 3.55
CA CYS A 116 -2.68 1.73 3.87
C CYS A 116 -1.80 2.36 2.78
N GLU A 117 -0.71 3.02 3.19
CA GLU A 117 0.28 3.62 2.30
C GLU A 117 1.68 3.16 2.71
N ASN A 118 2.38 2.47 1.81
CA ASN A 118 3.73 1.96 2.06
C ASN A 118 3.87 1.24 3.41
N GLY A 119 2.88 0.41 3.75
CA GLY A 119 2.83 -0.37 4.98
C GLY A 119 2.23 0.33 6.20
N ALA A 120 2.05 1.64 6.15
CA ALA A 120 1.43 2.37 7.24
C ALA A 120 -0.11 2.39 7.09
N LEU A 121 -0.83 2.05 8.15
CA LEU A 121 -2.27 2.25 8.22
C LEU A 121 -2.55 3.74 8.42
N LEU A 122 -3.20 4.38 7.46
CA LEU A 122 -3.51 5.80 7.50
C LEU A 122 -4.90 6.10 8.04
N ALA A 123 -5.87 5.29 7.62
CA ALA A 123 -7.25 5.41 8.07
C ALA A 123 -7.93 4.05 8.12
N GLU A 124 -8.85 3.91 9.05
CA GLU A 124 -9.59 2.67 9.28
C GLU A 124 -11.01 3.01 9.73
N ALA A 125 -12.01 2.40 9.08
CA ALA A 125 -13.39 2.45 9.54
C ALA A 125 -13.59 1.42 10.64
N LYS A 126 -14.41 1.78 11.64
CA LYS A 126 -14.76 0.83 12.70
C LYS A 126 -15.63 -0.29 12.12
N PRO A 127 -15.26 -1.57 12.29
CA PRO A 127 -16.11 -2.68 11.85
C PRO A 127 -17.54 -2.56 12.36
N PHE A 128 -18.50 -2.87 11.50
CA PHE A 128 -19.94 -2.80 11.78
C PHE A 128 -20.45 -1.41 12.19
N GLY A 129 -19.62 -0.37 12.01
CA GLY A 129 -19.96 1.02 12.30
C GLY A 129 -20.48 1.75 11.07
N PRO A 130 -21.20 2.88 11.28
CA PRO A 130 -21.48 3.80 10.19
C PRO A 130 -20.22 4.60 9.84
N GLY A 131 -19.97 4.82 8.58
CA GLY A 131 -18.89 5.70 8.13
C GLY A 131 -18.00 5.08 7.07
N CYS A 132 -17.03 5.85 6.65
CA CYS A 132 -15.99 5.47 5.71
C CYS A 132 -14.63 5.94 6.20
N ALA A 133 -13.55 5.34 5.70
CA ALA A 133 -12.19 5.81 5.94
C ALA A 133 -11.83 6.87 4.91
N CYS A 134 -11.24 7.99 5.35
CA CYS A 134 -10.74 9.07 4.50
C CYS A 134 -9.38 9.55 5.00
N THR A 135 -8.48 9.84 4.06
CA THR A 135 -7.16 10.43 4.36
C THR A 135 -6.52 11.04 3.11
N GLU A 136 -5.46 11.83 3.29
CA GLU A 136 -4.61 12.27 2.20
C GLU A 136 -3.51 11.24 1.89
N LEU A 137 -3.11 11.17 0.61
CA LEU A 137 -2.09 10.25 0.12
C LEU A 137 -0.87 11.02 -0.39
N ASP A 138 0.33 10.49 -0.14
CA ASP A 138 1.58 11.01 -0.68
C ASP A 138 2.05 10.16 -1.88
N LEU A 139 1.45 10.40 -3.04
CA LEU A 139 1.73 9.65 -4.27
C LEU A 139 3.14 9.93 -4.79
N GLY A 140 3.65 11.14 -4.61
CA GLY A 140 5.01 11.51 -5.00
C GLY A 140 6.06 10.70 -4.23
N ARG A 141 5.82 10.44 -2.96
CA ARG A 141 6.67 9.55 -2.16
C ARG A 141 6.69 8.12 -2.72
N MET A 142 5.54 7.57 -3.10
CA MET A 142 5.48 6.21 -3.66
C MET A 142 6.31 6.10 -4.94
N VAL A 143 6.19 7.06 -5.84
CA VAL A 143 7.01 7.12 -7.07
C VAL A 143 8.49 7.23 -6.74
N SER A 144 8.86 8.11 -5.81
CA SER A 144 10.25 8.30 -5.38
C SER A 144 10.86 7.02 -4.78
N GLU A 145 10.12 6.32 -3.91
CA GLU A 145 10.58 5.05 -3.32
C GLU A 145 10.77 3.95 -4.38
N ARG A 146 9.86 3.86 -5.34
CA ARG A 146 10.01 2.92 -6.47
C ARG A 146 11.24 3.22 -7.31
N CYS A 147 11.53 4.50 -7.60
CA CYS A 147 12.72 4.90 -8.35
C CYS A 147 14.03 4.57 -7.62
N ARG A 148 14.02 4.54 -6.29
CA ARG A 148 15.19 4.17 -5.47
C ARG A 148 15.35 2.66 -5.31
N SER A 149 14.28 1.91 -5.49
CA SER A 149 14.30 0.45 -5.31
C SER A 149 14.89 -0.25 -6.52
N THR A 150 16.03 -0.89 -6.36
CA THR A 150 16.66 -1.69 -7.41
C THR A 150 15.94 -3.03 -7.67
N THR A 151 15.06 -3.44 -6.77
CA THR A 151 14.30 -4.69 -6.87
C THR A 151 12.89 -4.50 -7.42
N PHE A 152 12.43 -3.26 -7.54
CA PHE A 152 11.15 -2.95 -8.17
C PHE A 152 11.33 -2.89 -9.69
N GLN A 153 10.89 -3.94 -10.39
CA GLN A 153 11.07 -4.08 -11.84
C GLN A 153 9.74 -3.77 -12.54
N PRO A 154 9.59 -2.60 -13.17
CA PRO A 154 8.37 -2.25 -13.89
C PRO A 154 8.09 -3.22 -15.05
N GLU A 155 6.83 -3.63 -15.16
CA GLU A 155 6.34 -4.48 -16.25
C GLU A 155 4.90 -4.09 -16.61
N SER A 156 4.69 -3.58 -17.82
CA SER A 156 3.39 -3.10 -18.28
C SER A 156 2.83 -3.85 -19.49
N ALA A 157 3.45 -4.97 -19.88
CA ALA A 157 2.99 -5.74 -21.02
C ALA A 157 1.52 -6.19 -20.90
N GLY A 158 0.73 -5.89 -21.91
CA GLY A 158 -0.69 -6.24 -21.96
C GLY A 158 -1.63 -5.30 -21.20
N TYR A 159 -1.10 -4.26 -20.55
CA TYR A 159 -1.93 -3.25 -19.87
C TYR A 159 -2.37 -2.15 -20.82
N GLU A 160 -3.61 -1.72 -20.64
CA GLU A 160 -4.19 -0.55 -21.30
C GLU A 160 -4.42 0.56 -20.26
N THR A 161 -4.10 1.80 -20.63
CA THR A 161 -4.26 2.96 -19.75
C THR A 161 -5.45 3.80 -20.22
N VAL A 162 -6.42 3.97 -19.34
CA VAL A 162 -7.52 4.90 -19.49
C VAL A 162 -7.12 6.20 -18.81
N VAL A 163 -7.11 7.29 -19.58
CA VAL A 163 -6.80 8.62 -19.03
C VAL A 163 -8.09 9.28 -18.57
N PHE A 164 -8.06 9.84 -17.36
CA PHE A 164 -9.15 10.67 -16.84
C PHE A 164 -8.64 12.04 -16.41
N HIS A 165 -9.52 13.00 -16.27
CA HIS A 165 -9.22 14.36 -15.88
C HIS A 165 -9.78 14.70 -14.51
N LEU A 166 -8.95 15.29 -13.67
CA LEU A 166 -9.32 15.76 -12.34
C LEU A 166 -8.77 17.17 -12.13
N PRO A 167 -9.63 18.20 -11.97
CA PRO A 167 -9.16 19.55 -11.73
C PRO A 167 -8.41 19.60 -10.38
N LEU A 168 -7.14 19.95 -10.43
CA LEU A 168 -6.32 20.10 -9.22
C LEU A 168 -6.78 21.33 -8.44
N ARG A 169 -6.82 21.19 -7.13
CA ARG A 169 -7.15 22.27 -6.19
C ARG A 169 -6.15 22.24 -5.04
N GLU A 170 -5.77 23.40 -4.57
CA GLU A 170 -5.07 23.50 -3.30
C GLU A 170 -6.03 23.08 -2.18
N VAL A 171 -5.57 22.15 -1.37
CA VAL A 171 -6.29 21.69 -0.17
C VAL A 171 -5.36 21.80 1.03
N PRO A 172 -5.84 22.19 2.20
CA PRO A 172 -5.03 22.17 3.40
C PRO A 172 -4.63 20.73 3.73
N LEU A 173 -3.35 20.52 4.03
CA LEU A 173 -2.87 19.23 4.50
C LEU A 173 -3.35 19.02 5.94
N THR A 174 -4.20 18.00 6.15
CA THR A 174 -4.71 17.65 7.49
C THR A 174 -4.00 16.42 8.08
N ARG A 175 -3.31 15.66 7.23
CA ARG A 175 -2.52 14.50 7.65
C ARG A 175 -1.35 14.93 8.53
N PRO A 176 -1.18 14.35 9.73
CA PRO A 176 -0.05 14.66 10.59
C PRO A 176 1.25 14.16 9.96
N VAL A 177 2.25 15.03 9.90
CA VAL A 177 3.60 14.68 9.47
C VAL A 177 4.51 14.74 10.70
N SER A 178 5.17 13.61 11.02
CA SER A 178 6.09 13.57 12.16
C SER A 178 7.30 14.46 11.90
N PRO A 179 7.61 15.41 12.80
CA PRO A 179 8.84 16.22 12.72
C PRO A 179 10.10 15.37 12.99
N THR A 180 9.94 14.19 13.58
CA THR A 180 11.03 13.28 13.96
C THR A 180 10.74 11.86 13.45
N PRO A 181 10.73 11.64 12.11
CA PRO A 181 10.26 10.38 11.53
C PRO A 181 11.14 9.17 11.88
N PHE A 182 12.38 9.39 12.32
CA PHE A 182 13.34 8.34 12.67
C PHE A 182 13.37 8.01 14.17
N VAL A 183 12.66 8.78 14.99
CA VAL A 183 12.61 8.59 16.44
C VAL A 183 11.28 7.94 16.81
N PRO A 184 11.28 6.76 17.41
CA PRO A 184 10.05 6.11 17.84
C PRO A 184 9.26 6.98 18.83
N ALA A 185 7.94 6.99 18.66
CA ALA A 185 7.06 7.63 19.63
C ALA A 185 7.01 6.79 20.92
N GLY A 186 7.13 7.46 22.05
CA GLY A 186 7.08 6.81 23.37
C GLY A 186 8.44 6.34 23.90
N ASP A 187 8.61 6.43 25.21
CA ASP A 187 9.89 6.18 25.88
C ASP A 187 10.33 4.73 25.81
N ALA A 188 9.42 3.78 25.95
CA ALA A 188 9.74 2.36 25.89
C ALA A 188 10.24 1.94 24.50
N ALA A 189 9.53 2.32 23.43
CA ALA A 189 9.94 2.02 22.06
C ALA A 189 11.26 2.71 21.67
N ARG A 190 11.48 3.92 22.20
CA ARG A 190 12.74 4.66 22.02
C ARG A 190 13.89 3.96 22.74
N ALA A 191 13.71 3.51 23.99
CA ALA A 191 14.71 2.77 24.75
C ALA A 191 15.09 1.47 24.02
N GLU A 192 14.11 0.66 23.62
CA GLU A 192 14.34 -0.57 22.84
C GLU A 192 15.12 -0.29 21.55
N ARG A 193 14.76 0.79 20.83
CA ARG A 193 15.48 1.18 19.62
C ARG A 193 16.91 1.59 19.88
N CYS A 194 17.17 2.30 20.98
CA CYS A 194 18.52 2.70 21.39
C CYS A 194 19.38 1.49 21.74
N GLU A 195 18.84 0.54 22.52
CA GLU A 195 19.53 -0.71 22.84
C GLU A 195 19.90 -1.50 21.58
N LEU A 196 18.97 -1.62 20.63
CA LEU A 196 19.22 -2.29 19.35
C LEU A 196 20.33 -1.60 18.55
N ILE A 197 20.35 -0.27 18.49
CA ILE A 197 21.39 0.50 17.78
C ILE A 197 22.76 0.26 18.44
N LEU A 198 22.85 0.34 19.78
CA LEU A 198 24.07 0.10 20.50
C LEU A 198 24.59 -1.32 20.30
N ALA A 199 23.72 -2.33 20.36
CA ALA A 199 24.07 -3.71 20.10
C ALA A 199 24.61 -3.90 18.68
N MET A 200 23.96 -3.30 17.68
CA MET A 200 24.41 -3.36 16.29
C MET A 200 25.79 -2.74 16.09
N GLN A 201 26.03 -1.56 16.72
CA GLN A 201 27.34 -0.90 16.65
C GLN A 201 28.44 -1.73 17.34
N ALA A 202 28.13 -2.27 18.52
CA ALA A 202 29.07 -3.08 19.29
C ALA A 202 29.45 -4.37 18.53
N ASP A 203 28.47 -5.08 17.96
CA ASP A 203 28.72 -6.30 17.19
C ASP A 203 29.55 -6.03 15.93
N GLY A 204 29.20 -4.97 15.19
CA GLY A 204 29.96 -4.55 14.01
C GLY A 204 31.40 -4.18 14.33
N LEU A 205 31.64 -3.46 15.43
CA LEU A 205 32.99 -3.12 15.91
C LEU A 205 33.77 -4.36 16.38
N ALA A 206 33.15 -5.22 17.17
CA ALA A 206 33.76 -6.46 17.64
C ALA A 206 34.23 -7.32 16.46
N LYS A 207 33.40 -7.46 15.41
CA LYS A 207 33.77 -8.19 14.21
C LYS A 207 34.97 -7.58 13.48
N ARG A 208 35.04 -6.25 13.41
CA ARG A 208 36.18 -5.55 12.78
C ARG A 208 37.47 -5.71 13.57
N ILE A 209 37.41 -5.59 14.89
CA ILE A 209 38.53 -5.78 15.80
C ILE A 209 39.08 -7.24 15.67
N ALA A 210 38.19 -8.22 15.69
CA ALA A 210 38.55 -9.62 15.52
C ALA A 210 39.19 -9.89 14.15
N HIS A 211 38.60 -9.38 13.08
CA HIS A 211 39.14 -9.56 11.72
C HIS A 211 40.51 -8.92 11.52
N ALA A 212 40.72 -7.73 12.09
CA ALA A 212 42.00 -7.02 12.05
C ALA A 212 43.06 -7.59 13.00
N HIS A 213 42.74 -8.59 13.83
CA HIS A 213 43.57 -9.08 14.94
C HIS A 213 44.09 -7.97 15.84
N ALA A 214 43.31 -6.88 16.00
CA ALA A 214 43.69 -5.74 16.81
C ALA A 214 43.66 -6.09 18.31
N LYS A 215 44.72 -5.71 19.02
CA LYS A 215 44.83 -5.96 20.47
C LYS A 215 44.27 -4.79 21.31
N THR A 216 44.12 -3.65 20.69
CA THR A 216 43.67 -2.42 21.36
C THR A 216 42.78 -1.63 20.40
N ALA A 217 41.88 -0.84 20.98
CA ALA A 217 41.05 0.12 20.23
C ALA A 217 41.20 1.49 20.90
N VAL A 218 41.24 2.54 20.06
CA VAL A 218 41.27 3.93 20.54
C VAL A 218 40.02 4.61 20.01
N ILE A 219 39.26 5.21 20.88
CA ILE A 219 38.02 5.92 20.55
C ILE A 219 38.28 7.42 20.74
N GLY A 220 38.19 8.18 19.66
CA GLY A 220 38.12 9.63 19.71
C GLY A 220 36.67 10.05 20.01
N ILE A 221 36.41 10.54 21.19
CA ILE A 221 35.10 11.08 21.55
C ILE A 221 35.06 12.55 21.14
N SER A 222 34.25 12.86 20.14
CA SER A 222 33.88 14.23 19.82
C SER A 222 32.61 14.54 20.60
N GLY A 223 32.72 15.45 21.50
CA GLY A 223 31.60 15.88 22.28
C GLY A 223 31.88 17.29 22.78
N GLY A 224 31.01 18.20 22.49
CA GLY A 224 30.94 19.48 23.12
C GLY A 224 30.15 19.39 24.41
#